data_95f86d5d6867004c623b960df63fa943
#
_entry.id   95f86d5d6867004c623b960df63fa943
#
_cell.length_a   1.000
_cell.length_b   1.000
_cell.length_c   1.000
_cell.angle_alpha   90.00
_cell.angle_beta   90.00
_cell.angle_gamma   90.00
#
_symmetry.space_group_name_H-M   'P 1'
#
loop_
_entity.id
_entity.type
_entity.pdbx_description
1 polymer ?
#
loop_
_entity_poly.entity_id
_entity_poly.type
_entity_poly.pdbx_seq_one_letter_code
_entity_poly.pdbx_strand_id
1 'polypeptide(L)'
;MPLIKQMNRQRVVIEDLMQKDYSYFLTEPVGQNFQRGFYPELTPKELLELGVFGGKYMTDCTEEFPSDWFDNALLCSERHDPKLNYFGVNASQPLEVWRRKDWIYEEDPRGWFQWYCRYSMGRRCKDDERQINRWRAIGRHTVQINKNCEPGDLNCRRKQRQVVLHWAYDSRKF
;
A
#
# COMPACT_ATOMS: atom_id res chain seq x y z
N MET A 1 2.58 -19.56 -36.27
CA MET A 1 3.52 -19.23 -35.19
C MET A 1 2.91 -18.04 -34.40
N PRO A 2 2.58 -18.17 -33.14
CA PRO A 2 2.15 -17.02 -32.38
C PRO A 2 3.36 -16.11 -32.16
N LEU A 3 3.22 -14.85 -32.53
CA LEU A 3 4.14 -13.77 -32.19
C LEU A 3 4.24 -13.71 -30.66
N ILE A 4 5.37 -14.19 -30.13
CA ILE A 4 5.74 -13.92 -28.73
C ILE A 4 5.91 -12.42 -28.65
N LYS A 5 4.90 -11.74 -28.09
CA LYS A 5 5.04 -10.34 -27.67
C LYS A 5 6.27 -10.30 -26.75
N GLN A 6 7.37 -9.74 -27.24
CA GLN A 6 8.47 -9.35 -26.37
C GLN A 6 7.89 -8.34 -25.36
N MET A 7 7.53 -8.83 -24.19
CA MET A 7 7.22 -7.96 -23.07
C MET A 7 8.52 -7.23 -22.72
N ASN A 8 8.50 -5.93 -22.94
CA ASN A 8 9.60 -5.04 -22.60
C ASN A 8 9.71 -5.03 -21.06
N ARG A 9 10.55 -5.93 -20.53
CA ARG A 9 10.80 -6.03 -19.08
C ARG A 9 11.65 -4.85 -18.65
N GLN A 10 11.02 -3.83 -18.12
CA GLN A 10 11.75 -2.71 -17.54
C GLN A 10 12.39 -3.13 -16.21
N ARG A 11 13.69 -2.92 -16.09
CA ARG A 11 14.43 -3.10 -14.83
C ARG A 11 14.38 -1.82 -14.02
N VAL A 12 14.04 -1.93 -12.76
CA VAL A 12 14.07 -0.85 -11.76
C VAL A 12 15.23 -1.12 -10.80
N VAL A 13 16.11 -0.16 -10.62
CA VAL A 13 17.26 -0.25 -9.72
C VAL A 13 16.99 0.66 -8.52
N ILE A 14 17.19 0.13 -7.31
CA ILE A 14 16.93 0.83 -6.06
C ILE A 14 18.25 1.15 -5.36
N GLU A 15 18.47 2.43 -5.14
CA GLU A 15 19.59 2.97 -4.38
C GLU A 15 19.06 4.11 -3.50
N ASP A 16 18.48 3.77 -2.37
CA ASP A 16 17.94 4.74 -1.42
C ASP A 16 18.50 4.54 0.00
N LEU A 17 18.01 5.27 0.98
CA LEU A 17 18.52 5.23 2.36
C LEU A 17 18.25 3.90 3.07
N MET A 18 17.21 3.18 2.69
CA MET A 18 16.83 1.92 3.33
C MET A 18 17.22 0.69 2.52
N GLN A 19 17.41 0.83 1.22
CA GLN A 19 17.66 -0.31 0.33
C GLN A 19 18.69 0.07 -0.73
N LYS A 20 19.75 -0.72 -0.79
CA LYS A 20 20.83 -0.58 -1.76
C LYS A 20 21.07 -1.92 -2.47
N ASP A 21 21.65 -1.86 -3.63
CA ASP A 21 22.00 -3.03 -4.43
C ASP A 21 20.79 -3.95 -4.72
N TYR A 22 19.59 -3.37 -4.79
CA TYR A 22 18.37 -4.09 -5.13
C TYR A 22 17.87 -3.69 -6.52
N SER A 23 17.38 -4.66 -7.26
CA SER A 23 16.67 -4.40 -8.51
C SER A 23 15.59 -5.42 -8.78
N TYR A 24 14.58 -5.02 -9.51
CA TYR A 24 13.49 -5.90 -9.92
C TYR A 24 13.02 -5.55 -11.33
N PHE A 25 12.23 -6.45 -11.91
CA PHE A 25 11.64 -6.24 -13.22
C PHE A 25 10.15 -5.95 -13.11
N LEU A 26 9.67 -5.01 -13.92
CA LEU A 26 8.26 -4.82 -14.16
C LEU A 26 7.85 -5.78 -15.28
N THR A 27 7.01 -6.76 -14.96
CA THR A 27 6.58 -7.82 -15.88
C THR A 27 5.15 -7.68 -16.31
N GLU A 28 4.37 -6.84 -15.62
CA GLU A 28 2.97 -6.58 -15.91
C GLU A 28 2.72 -5.09 -16.18
N PRO A 29 1.71 -4.74 -16.95
CA PRO A 29 1.28 -3.35 -17.09
C PRO A 29 0.80 -2.77 -15.76
N VAL A 30 0.98 -1.47 -15.56
CA VAL A 30 0.55 -0.77 -14.35
C VAL A 30 -0.93 -0.98 -14.08
N GLY A 31 -1.25 -1.42 -12.86
CA GLY A 31 -2.62 -1.63 -12.40
C GLY A 31 -3.37 -2.79 -13.05
N GLN A 32 -2.68 -3.69 -13.74
CA GLN A 32 -3.28 -4.79 -14.48
C GLN A 32 -2.76 -6.16 -14.03
N ASN A 33 -3.49 -7.21 -14.43
CA ASN A 33 -3.12 -8.60 -14.22
C ASN A 33 -2.84 -8.95 -12.75
N PHE A 34 -3.65 -8.40 -11.86
CA PHE A 34 -3.60 -8.76 -10.44
C PHE A 34 -4.03 -10.21 -10.24
N GLN A 35 -3.42 -10.87 -9.28
CA GLN A 35 -3.76 -12.24 -8.92
C GLN A 35 -5.26 -12.34 -8.60
N ARG A 36 -5.90 -13.39 -9.09
CA ARG A 36 -7.32 -13.65 -8.82
C ARG A 36 -7.60 -13.66 -7.32
N GLY A 37 -8.62 -12.91 -6.91
CA GLY A 37 -9.00 -12.75 -5.52
C GLY A 37 -8.29 -11.61 -4.80
N PHE A 38 -7.40 -10.87 -5.47
CA PHE A 38 -6.83 -9.63 -4.99
C PHE A 38 -7.45 -8.46 -5.74
N TYR A 39 -8.38 -7.78 -5.08
CA TYR A 39 -9.18 -6.69 -5.65
C TYR A 39 -9.12 -5.46 -4.74
N PRO A 40 -7.97 -4.79 -4.64
CA PRO A 40 -7.88 -3.55 -3.87
C PRO A 40 -8.80 -2.49 -4.49
N GLU A 41 -9.51 -1.78 -3.63
CA GLU A 41 -10.51 -0.80 -4.06
C GLU A 41 -9.89 0.57 -4.37
N LEU A 42 -8.69 0.83 -3.86
CA LEU A 42 -7.96 2.09 -4.02
C LEU A 42 -6.57 1.83 -4.57
N THR A 43 -6.14 2.66 -5.50
CA THR A 43 -4.78 2.67 -6.02
C THR A 43 -3.80 3.26 -5.00
N PRO A 44 -2.49 3.00 -5.13
CA PRO A 44 -1.49 3.66 -4.29
C PRO A 44 -1.58 5.19 -4.35
N LYS A 45 -1.80 5.76 -5.52
CA LYS A 45 -1.97 7.21 -5.68
C LYS A 45 -3.16 7.73 -4.86
N GLU A 46 -4.32 7.09 -4.99
CA GLU A 46 -5.52 7.48 -4.23
C GLU A 46 -5.29 7.39 -2.73
N LEU A 47 -4.60 6.36 -2.24
CA LEU A 47 -4.26 6.23 -0.83
C LEU A 47 -3.36 7.37 -0.33
N LEU A 48 -2.35 7.74 -1.11
CA LEU A 48 -1.46 8.86 -0.77
C LEU A 48 -2.22 10.19 -0.72
N GLU A 49 -3.17 10.39 -1.62
CA GLU A 49 -3.99 11.60 -1.67
C GLU A 49 -5.03 11.67 -0.55
N LEU A 50 -5.57 10.51 -0.13
CA LEU A 50 -6.53 10.45 0.97
C LEU A 50 -5.87 10.65 2.35
N GLY A 51 -4.65 10.20 2.52
CA GLY A 51 -3.91 10.26 3.77
C GLY A 51 -3.87 8.93 4.52
N VAL A 52 -2.70 8.30 4.46
CA VAL A 52 -2.40 7.03 5.11
C VAL A 52 -1.07 7.11 5.85
N PHE A 53 -0.89 6.26 6.85
CA PHE A 53 0.35 6.11 7.61
C PHE A 53 0.90 7.43 8.18
N GLY A 54 0.02 8.38 8.52
CA GLY A 54 0.40 9.67 9.08
C GLY A 54 1.29 10.51 8.17
N GLY A 55 1.26 10.27 6.87
CA GLY A 55 2.05 10.99 5.87
C GLY A 55 3.55 10.68 5.89
N LYS A 56 4.04 9.87 6.81
CA LYS A 56 5.47 9.55 6.94
C LYS A 56 5.95 8.50 5.92
N TYR A 57 5.05 7.75 5.36
CA TYR A 57 5.36 6.65 4.48
C TYR A 57 5.81 7.12 3.09
N MET A 58 6.81 6.45 2.51
CA MET A 58 7.31 6.69 1.14
C MET A 58 7.96 8.06 0.89
N THR A 59 8.23 8.85 1.92
CA THR A 59 8.80 10.20 1.78
C THR A 59 10.26 10.22 1.34
N ASP A 60 10.96 9.12 1.46
CA ASP A 60 12.39 8.95 1.14
C ASP A 60 12.64 8.10 -0.11
N CYS A 61 11.61 7.72 -0.84
CA CYS A 61 11.71 6.85 -2.03
C CYS A 61 10.74 7.25 -3.15
N THR A 62 10.36 8.52 -3.22
CA THR A 62 9.38 9.01 -4.21
C THR A 62 9.85 8.85 -5.65
N GLU A 63 11.15 8.91 -5.90
CA GLU A 63 11.74 8.78 -7.24
C GLU A 63 11.50 7.42 -7.90
N GLU A 64 11.23 6.39 -7.11
CA GLU A 64 10.92 5.05 -7.62
C GLU A 64 9.58 4.96 -8.36
N PHE A 65 8.65 5.86 -8.05
CA PHE A 65 7.27 5.80 -8.53
C PHE A 65 6.91 6.99 -9.42
N PRO A 66 5.79 6.94 -10.15
CA PRO A 66 5.36 8.06 -10.96
C PRO A 66 5.24 9.35 -10.15
N SER A 67 5.80 10.45 -10.65
CA SER A 67 5.81 11.73 -9.94
C SER A 67 4.42 12.26 -9.60
N ASP A 68 3.44 12.00 -10.46
CA ASP A 68 2.05 12.43 -10.26
C ASP A 68 1.37 11.74 -9.05
N TRP A 69 1.93 10.64 -8.53
CA TRP A 69 1.44 10.03 -7.30
C TRP A 69 1.59 10.95 -6.09
N PHE A 70 2.54 11.88 -6.15
CA PHE A 70 2.93 12.72 -5.03
C PHE A 70 2.44 14.17 -5.15
N ASP A 71 1.85 14.55 -6.29
CA ASP A 71 1.39 15.92 -6.54
C ASP A 71 0.39 16.43 -5.49
N ASN A 72 -0.52 15.58 -5.06
CA ASN A 72 -1.54 15.89 -4.06
C ASN A 72 -1.44 14.98 -2.82
N ALA A 73 -0.35 14.26 -2.65
CA ALA A 73 -0.16 13.36 -1.53
C ALA A 73 -0.02 14.11 -0.20
N LEU A 74 -0.65 13.58 0.84
CA LEU A 74 -0.57 14.12 2.19
C LEU A 74 0.64 13.51 2.92
N LEU A 75 1.80 14.16 2.79
CA LEU A 75 3.08 13.67 3.29
C LEU A 75 3.65 14.59 4.38
N CYS A 76 4.34 13.97 5.33
CA CYS A 76 5.14 14.63 6.34
C CYS A 76 6.48 13.89 6.50
N SER A 77 7.57 14.45 5.99
CA SER A 77 8.89 13.80 6.01
C SER A 77 9.53 13.77 7.38
N GLU A 78 9.17 14.69 8.28
CA GLU A 78 9.80 14.84 9.59
C GLU A 78 9.26 13.83 10.60
N ARG A 79 7.95 13.62 10.63
CA ARG A 79 7.30 12.78 11.63
C ARG A 79 6.00 12.15 11.12
N HIS A 80 5.60 11.07 11.76
CA HIS A 80 4.25 10.53 11.62
C HIS A 80 3.24 11.50 12.25
N ASP A 81 2.29 11.99 11.44
CA ASP A 81 1.23 12.89 11.91
C ASP A 81 -0.15 12.26 11.66
N PRO A 82 -0.80 11.72 12.70
CA PRO A 82 -2.14 11.11 12.57
C PRO A 82 -3.20 12.04 11.99
N LYS A 83 -3.02 13.36 12.10
CA LYS A 83 -3.95 14.34 11.53
C LYS A 83 -3.98 14.32 10.00
N LEU A 84 -2.93 13.83 9.37
CA LEU A 84 -2.87 13.65 7.92
C LEU A 84 -3.64 12.41 7.44
N ASN A 85 -3.94 11.46 8.33
CA ASN A 85 -4.78 10.34 8.00
C ASN A 85 -6.20 10.79 7.68
N TYR A 86 -6.83 10.14 6.70
CA TYR A 86 -8.17 10.50 6.26
C TYR A 86 -9.17 10.61 7.42
N PHE A 87 -9.15 9.65 8.35
CA PHE A 87 -10.01 9.66 9.54
C PHE A 87 -9.38 10.41 10.74
N GLY A 88 -8.20 11.01 10.59
CA GLY A 88 -7.56 11.86 11.59
C GLY A 88 -7.12 11.15 12.86
N VAL A 89 -6.96 9.84 12.83
CA VAL A 89 -6.57 9.02 13.99
C VAL A 89 -5.35 8.15 13.68
N ASN A 90 -4.59 7.83 14.71
CA ASN A 90 -3.48 6.86 14.57
C ASN A 90 -4.04 5.43 14.44
N ALA A 91 -3.67 4.75 13.39
CA ALA A 91 -4.12 3.39 13.09
C ALA A 91 -2.99 2.46 12.61
N SER A 92 -1.74 2.86 12.82
CA SER A 92 -0.58 2.06 12.47
C SER A 92 0.44 2.06 13.62
N GLN A 93 1.24 1.01 13.66
CA GLN A 93 2.38 0.91 14.56
C GLN A 93 3.66 1.36 13.84
N PRO A 94 4.71 1.78 14.59
CA PRO A 94 6.00 2.11 13.99
C PRO A 94 6.62 0.93 13.23
N LEU A 95 7.41 1.22 12.20
CA LEU A 95 8.11 0.22 11.39
C LEU A 95 8.97 -0.74 12.24
N GLU A 96 9.57 -0.24 13.30
CA GLU A 96 10.34 -1.05 14.26
C GLU A 96 9.51 -2.17 14.89
N VAL A 97 8.24 -1.90 15.20
CA VAL A 97 7.31 -2.92 15.72
C VAL A 97 7.00 -3.95 14.64
N TRP A 98 6.82 -3.53 13.39
CA TRP A 98 6.59 -4.45 12.28
C TRP A 98 7.77 -5.38 12.06
N ARG A 99 9.00 -4.87 12.18
CA ARG A 99 10.23 -5.67 12.08
C ARG A 99 10.30 -6.72 13.19
N ARG A 100 10.04 -6.34 14.43
CA ARG A 100 10.06 -7.28 15.57
C ARG A 100 9.01 -8.38 15.47
N LYS A 101 7.90 -8.11 14.79
CA LYS A 101 6.83 -9.10 14.58
C LYS A 101 7.00 -9.92 13.30
N ASP A 102 8.12 -9.78 12.64
CA ASP A 102 8.45 -10.50 11.41
C ASP A 102 7.44 -10.27 10.27
N TRP A 103 6.85 -9.09 10.22
CA TRP A 103 5.88 -8.71 9.18
C TRP A 103 6.52 -8.16 7.93
N ILE A 104 7.81 -7.82 7.99
CA ILE A 104 8.54 -7.17 6.91
C ILE A 104 9.25 -8.21 6.05
N TYR A 105 8.97 -8.17 4.76
CA TYR A 105 9.73 -8.90 3.74
C TYR A 105 11.02 -8.15 3.42
N GLU A 106 12.12 -8.88 3.34
CA GLU A 106 13.46 -8.30 3.15
C GLU A 106 13.55 -7.38 1.92
N GLU A 107 12.93 -7.77 0.81
CA GLU A 107 12.95 -6.97 -0.41
C GLU A 107 12.01 -5.76 -0.38
N ASP A 108 11.08 -5.70 0.56
CA ASP A 108 10.17 -4.57 0.79
C ASP A 108 10.33 -4.03 2.21
N PRO A 109 11.45 -3.35 2.52
CA PRO A 109 11.82 -2.98 3.89
C PRO A 109 10.86 -1.98 4.55
N ARG A 110 10.01 -1.32 3.76
CA ARG A 110 8.97 -0.39 4.26
C ARG A 110 7.62 -1.06 4.49
N GLY A 111 7.49 -2.37 4.21
CA GLY A 111 6.30 -3.14 4.51
C GLY A 111 5.27 -3.24 3.38
N TRP A 112 4.04 -3.61 3.75
CA TRP A 112 2.98 -3.96 2.79
C TRP A 112 2.69 -2.87 1.76
N PHE A 113 2.64 -1.61 2.18
CA PHE A 113 2.31 -0.53 1.25
C PHE A 113 3.38 -0.37 0.15
N GLN A 114 4.67 -0.51 0.50
CA GLN A 114 5.74 -0.52 -0.49
C GLN A 114 5.59 -1.72 -1.45
N TRP A 115 5.28 -2.90 -0.93
CA TRP A 115 4.96 -4.05 -1.76
C TRP A 115 3.79 -3.75 -2.70
N TYR A 116 2.71 -3.15 -2.18
CA TYR A 116 1.53 -2.81 -2.98
C TYR A 116 1.84 -1.80 -4.09
N CYS A 117 2.63 -0.79 -3.81
CA CYS A 117 3.09 0.16 -4.83
C CYS A 117 3.87 -0.56 -5.94
N ARG A 118 4.82 -1.39 -5.60
CA ARG A 118 5.64 -2.17 -6.55
C ARG A 118 4.81 -3.18 -7.33
N TYR A 119 3.90 -3.87 -6.66
CA TYR A 119 2.97 -4.81 -7.29
C TYR A 119 2.06 -4.09 -8.29
N SER A 120 1.53 -2.94 -7.93
CA SER A 120 0.70 -2.11 -8.82
C SER A 120 1.45 -1.59 -10.05
N MET A 121 2.74 -1.31 -9.89
CA MET A 121 3.62 -0.94 -11.00
C MET A 121 3.91 -2.10 -11.96
N GLY A 122 3.71 -3.33 -11.53
CA GLY A 122 3.91 -4.52 -12.36
C GLY A 122 4.99 -5.48 -11.89
N ARG A 123 5.60 -5.29 -10.70
CA ARG A 123 6.50 -6.28 -10.11
C ARG A 123 5.71 -7.49 -9.64
N ARG A 124 6.29 -8.67 -9.85
CA ARG A 124 5.81 -9.94 -9.27
C ARG A 124 6.96 -10.60 -8.53
N CYS A 125 6.72 -11.12 -7.34
CA CYS A 125 7.74 -11.74 -6.50
C CYS A 125 7.17 -12.89 -5.66
N LYS A 126 8.06 -13.64 -5.03
CA LYS A 126 7.67 -14.81 -4.21
C LYS A 126 6.84 -14.46 -2.97
N ASP A 127 6.86 -13.20 -2.51
CA ASP A 127 6.10 -12.74 -1.35
C ASP A 127 4.65 -12.34 -1.69
N ASP A 128 4.27 -12.31 -2.95
CA ASP A 128 2.95 -11.82 -3.39
C ASP A 128 1.80 -12.56 -2.71
N GLU A 129 1.86 -13.89 -2.66
CA GLU A 129 0.79 -14.69 -2.04
C GLU A 129 0.65 -14.39 -0.56
N ARG A 130 1.75 -14.26 0.18
CA ARG A 130 1.71 -13.92 1.61
C ARG A 130 1.08 -12.53 1.83
N GLN A 131 1.46 -11.54 1.05
CA GLN A 131 0.94 -10.18 1.15
C GLN A 131 -0.54 -10.13 0.79
N ILE A 132 -0.97 -10.83 -0.24
CA ILE A 132 -2.38 -10.91 -0.62
C ILE A 132 -3.21 -11.61 0.46
N ASN A 133 -2.68 -12.66 1.09
CA ASN A 133 -3.35 -13.34 2.19
C ASN A 133 -3.49 -12.43 3.42
N ARG A 134 -2.50 -11.61 3.71
CA ARG A 134 -2.58 -10.58 4.77
C ARG A 134 -3.66 -9.54 4.43
N TRP A 135 -3.71 -9.08 3.20
CA TRP A 135 -4.76 -8.18 2.73
C TRP A 135 -6.16 -8.77 2.92
N ARG A 136 -6.35 -10.05 2.55
CA ARG A 136 -7.63 -10.75 2.79
C ARG A 136 -7.99 -10.83 4.27
N ALA A 137 -7.01 -11.11 5.12
CA ALA A 137 -7.22 -11.20 6.56
C ALA A 137 -7.65 -9.85 7.17
N ILE A 138 -7.09 -8.75 6.69
CA ILE A 138 -7.50 -7.39 7.10
C ILE A 138 -8.95 -7.09 6.66
N GLY A 139 -9.38 -7.64 5.54
CA GLY A 139 -10.74 -7.44 5.01
C GLY A 139 -11.86 -7.82 5.98
N ARG A 140 -11.60 -8.71 6.96
CA ARG A 140 -12.58 -9.04 8.02
C ARG A 140 -13.02 -7.83 8.84
N HIS A 141 -12.20 -6.80 8.95
CA HIS A 141 -12.55 -5.58 9.65
C HIS A 141 -13.66 -4.80 8.94
N THR A 142 -13.79 -4.91 7.63
CA THR A 142 -14.88 -4.28 6.88
C THR A 142 -16.23 -4.87 7.28
N VAL A 143 -16.30 -6.18 7.49
CA VAL A 143 -17.49 -6.87 7.97
C VAL A 143 -17.89 -6.36 9.37
N GLN A 144 -16.92 -6.18 10.25
CA GLN A 144 -17.18 -5.66 11.60
C GLN A 144 -17.68 -4.21 11.57
N ILE A 145 -17.15 -3.37 10.71
CA ILE A 145 -17.63 -1.99 10.53
C ILE A 145 -19.09 -2.02 10.05
N ASN A 146 -19.38 -2.76 8.99
CA ASN A 146 -20.72 -2.87 8.45
C ASN A 146 -21.76 -3.40 9.46
N LYS A 147 -21.36 -4.34 10.31
CA LYS A 147 -22.23 -4.94 11.31
C LYS A 147 -22.55 -4.00 12.48
N ASN A 148 -21.62 -3.11 12.84
CA ASN A 148 -21.68 -2.33 14.08
C ASN A 148 -21.89 -0.84 13.89
N CYS A 149 -21.90 -0.35 12.64
CA CYS A 149 -22.07 1.05 12.31
C CYS A 149 -23.28 1.25 11.40
N GLU A 150 -23.98 2.37 11.60
CA GLU A 150 -24.99 2.79 10.63
C GLU A 150 -24.32 3.17 9.30
N PRO A 151 -24.93 2.82 8.15
CA PRO A 151 -24.41 3.19 6.86
C PRO A 151 -24.16 4.70 6.74
N GLY A 152 -22.93 5.07 6.37
CA GLY A 152 -22.54 6.47 6.19
C GLY A 152 -22.10 7.19 7.47
N ASP A 153 -22.17 6.57 8.65
CA ASP A 153 -21.60 7.14 9.87
C ASP A 153 -20.08 6.94 9.90
N LEU A 154 -19.36 7.86 9.30
CA LEU A 154 -17.89 7.83 9.22
C LEU A 154 -17.19 8.10 10.56
N ASN A 155 -17.92 8.52 11.60
CA ASN A 155 -17.37 8.67 12.94
C ASN A 155 -17.38 7.36 13.74
N CYS A 156 -18.21 6.41 13.34
CA CYS A 156 -18.25 5.10 13.93
C CYS A 156 -17.00 4.30 13.55
N ARG A 157 -16.29 3.77 14.55
CA ARG A 157 -15.09 2.93 14.38
C ARG A 157 -13.99 3.56 13.51
N ARG A 158 -13.71 4.83 13.69
CA ARG A 158 -12.74 5.61 12.91
C ARG A 158 -11.36 4.94 12.81
N LYS A 159 -10.84 4.41 13.92
CA LYS A 159 -9.55 3.71 13.93
C LYS A 159 -9.58 2.47 13.03
N GLN A 160 -10.63 1.67 13.12
CA GLN A 160 -10.77 0.46 12.30
C GLN A 160 -10.96 0.82 10.82
N ARG A 161 -11.70 1.90 10.52
CA ARG A 161 -11.84 2.44 9.16
C ARG A 161 -10.49 2.87 8.58
N GLN A 162 -9.66 3.53 9.38
CA GLN A 162 -8.31 3.94 8.95
C GLN A 162 -7.40 2.73 8.72
N VAL A 163 -7.48 1.71 9.56
CA VAL A 163 -6.72 0.45 9.36
C VAL A 163 -7.01 -0.16 7.99
N VAL A 164 -8.28 -0.36 7.65
CA VAL A 164 -8.61 -0.97 6.36
C VAL A 164 -8.33 -0.06 5.18
N LEU A 165 -8.39 1.26 5.37
CA LEU A 165 -7.98 2.23 4.35
C LEU A 165 -6.49 2.09 4.02
N HIS A 166 -5.63 1.91 5.02
CA HIS A 166 -4.21 1.60 4.80
C HIS A 166 -3.98 0.39 3.89
N TRP A 167 -4.92 -0.54 3.85
CA TRP A 167 -4.87 -1.77 3.06
C TRP A 167 -5.72 -1.71 1.78
N ALA A 168 -6.01 -0.51 1.29
CA ALA A 168 -6.73 -0.29 0.05
C ALA A 168 -8.20 -0.76 0.03
N TYR A 169 -8.84 -0.86 1.18
CA TYR A 169 -10.30 -0.97 1.28
C TYR A 169 -10.90 0.41 1.44
N ASP A 170 -11.86 0.77 0.60
CA ASP A 170 -12.48 2.09 0.66
C ASP A 170 -13.55 2.19 1.76
N SER A 171 -13.10 2.35 2.99
CA SER A 171 -13.96 2.42 4.17
C SER A 171 -14.80 3.71 4.26
N ARG A 172 -14.70 4.60 3.29
CA ARG A 172 -15.59 5.75 3.15
C ARG A 172 -16.99 5.35 2.64
N LYS A 173 -17.10 4.16 2.07
CA LYS A 173 -18.32 3.68 1.40
C LYS A 173 -19.29 2.93 2.32
N PHE A 174 -18.90 2.64 3.56
CA PHE A 174 -19.70 1.85 4.48
C PHE A 174 -19.64 2.34 5.94
#